data_8b7219b2b36754626ec3ce5c494171fb
#
_entry.id   8b7219b2b36754626ec3ce5c494171fb
#
_cell.length_a   1.000
_cell.length_b   1.000
_cell.length_c   1.000
_cell.angle_alpha   90.00
_cell.angle_beta   90.00
_cell.angle_gamma   90.00
#
_symmetry.space_group_name_H-M   'P 1'
#
loop_
_entity.id
_entity.type
_entity.pdbx_description
1 polymer ?
#
loop_
_entity_poly.entity_id
_entity_poly.type
_entity_poly.pdbx_seq_one_letter_code
_entity_poly.pdbx_strand_id
1 'polypeptide(L)'
;MALRHLVGLDIGTRYVKAVQITDNNGKYTVTNFGFSEIVAPRTAADAVLEIFDARKFKTKRVVASVSGRSVYVRYVVMPRMNDDEIVNAAKYEMGKYIPVEVDEVIHDVQKLGDIEAQGTAEPEMRVLLVAARRSFVDEQVAAIEQAGLTPVILDVDAFALGNAYELGALINPQSITPGRLIALADIGASKTSVHIMDETGPYFTREIYKGGDDFTGAIAARTGLESHDAEALKRDVSARGGSAAAGGGGGGGGGGGGPEAIVVLEEEDAEKMKPTPEEDVENSAMPIVVVQNDEGERLRDDSGDAPRMVESVAGVLDDLCHDIQISIDYFENQHDKKVHEVLLTGGGAAMAGITESLEHLLQRPVRVWDPVQHIPMEMDEAAQQEMRNSAPQTAIALGLASRIRKD
;
A
#
# COMPACT_ATOMS: atom_id res chain seq x y z
N MET A 1 -24.25 5.45 -25.64
CA MET A 1 -24.42 5.02 -24.23
C MET A 1 -24.19 6.21 -23.34
N ALA A 2 -24.84 6.26 -22.16
CA ALA A 2 -24.60 7.33 -21.19
C ALA A 2 -23.22 7.12 -20.52
N LEU A 3 -22.53 8.22 -20.20
CA LEU A 3 -21.32 8.18 -19.39
C LEU A 3 -21.62 7.57 -18.02
N ARG A 4 -20.82 6.62 -17.58
CA ARG A 4 -20.91 6.06 -16.24
C ARG A 4 -19.89 6.74 -15.32
N HIS A 5 -20.27 7.01 -14.11
CA HIS A 5 -19.44 7.63 -13.09
C HIS A 5 -19.46 6.80 -11.82
N LEU A 6 -18.32 6.58 -11.21
CA LEU A 6 -18.19 5.89 -9.93
C LEU A 6 -17.09 6.56 -9.10
N VAL A 7 -17.30 6.67 -7.80
CA VAL A 7 -16.31 7.22 -6.87
C VAL A 7 -15.77 6.08 -6.02
N GLY A 8 -14.45 5.91 -6.01
CA GLY A 8 -13.75 5.11 -5.02
C GLY A 8 -13.46 5.99 -3.80
N LEU A 9 -13.90 5.55 -2.63
CA LEU A 9 -13.77 6.25 -1.35
C LEU A 9 -12.92 5.41 -0.41
N ASP A 10 -11.69 5.81 -0.19
CA ASP A 10 -10.77 5.23 0.79
C ASP A 10 -10.83 6.05 2.09
N ILE A 11 -11.33 5.44 3.15
CA ILE A 11 -11.41 6.01 4.50
C ILE A 11 -10.30 5.39 5.34
N GLY A 12 -9.12 5.99 5.28
CA GLY A 12 -7.99 5.59 6.11
C GLY A 12 -8.08 6.14 7.53
N THR A 13 -7.13 5.75 8.38
CA THR A 13 -7.06 6.25 9.78
C THR A 13 -6.62 7.71 9.87
N ARG A 14 -5.85 8.21 8.91
CA ARG A 14 -5.33 9.59 8.91
C ARG A 14 -5.88 10.44 7.74
N TYR A 15 -6.17 9.82 6.61
CA TYR A 15 -6.63 10.53 5.42
C TYR A 15 -7.84 9.86 4.80
N VAL A 16 -8.77 10.68 4.30
CA VAL A 16 -9.79 10.26 3.36
C VAL A 16 -9.36 10.66 1.96
N LYS A 17 -9.54 9.75 1.00
CA LYS A 17 -9.27 9.99 -0.42
C LYS A 17 -10.48 9.57 -1.23
N ALA A 18 -10.84 10.39 -2.21
CA ALA A 18 -11.93 10.10 -3.15
C ALA A 18 -11.44 10.31 -4.58
N VAL A 19 -11.60 9.28 -5.42
CA VAL A 19 -11.25 9.32 -6.85
C VAL A 19 -12.50 9.03 -7.66
N GLN A 20 -12.86 9.90 -8.61
CA GLN A 20 -13.92 9.62 -9.56
C GLN A 20 -13.36 9.15 -10.89
N ILE A 21 -13.79 7.96 -11.32
CA ILE A 21 -13.56 7.48 -12.67
C ILE A 21 -14.84 7.67 -13.50
N THR A 22 -14.66 8.12 -14.73
CA THR A 22 -15.68 8.14 -15.77
C THR A 22 -15.33 7.10 -16.83
N ASP A 23 -16.29 6.23 -17.12
CA ASP A 23 -16.21 5.28 -18.25
C ASP A 23 -16.98 5.84 -19.45
N ASN A 24 -16.28 5.99 -20.55
CA ASN A 24 -16.82 6.33 -21.84
C ASN A 24 -16.54 5.19 -22.82
N ASN A 25 -17.42 4.18 -22.83
CA ASN A 25 -17.30 3.01 -23.71
C ASN A 25 -15.94 2.29 -23.59
N GLY A 26 -15.48 2.02 -22.39
CA GLY A 26 -14.21 1.35 -22.11
C GLY A 26 -12.99 2.29 -22.07
N LYS A 27 -13.19 3.60 -22.24
CA LYS A 27 -12.17 4.61 -21.98
C LYS A 27 -12.33 5.14 -20.56
N TYR A 28 -11.40 4.77 -19.71
CA TYR A 28 -11.40 5.16 -18.30
C TYR A 28 -10.58 6.42 -18.09
N THR A 29 -11.18 7.41 -17.43
CA THR A 29 -10.56 8.71 -17.17
C THR A 29 -10.84 9.13 -15.75
N VAL A 30 -9.84 9.60 -15.02
CA VAL A 30 -10.04 10.25 -13.73
C VAL A 30 -10.58 11.65 -13.97
N THR A 31 -11.76 11.92 -13.43
CA THR A 31 -12.48 13.18 -13.67
C THR A 31 -12.67 14.02 -12.41
N ASN A 32 -12.34 13.48 -11.25
CA ASN A 32 -12.29 14.24 -10.00
C ASN A 32 -11.44 13.53 -8.95
N PHE A 33 -10.85 14.33 -8.06
CA PHE A 33 -10.03 13.87 -6.95
C PHE A 33 -10.26 14.77 -5.72
N GLY A 34 -10.28 14.16 -4.54
CA GLY A 34 -10.32 14.86 -3.26
C GLY A 34 -9.51 14.12 -2.21
N PHE A 35 -8.85 14.90 -1.36
CA PHE A 35 -7.99 14.44 -0.31
C PHE A 35 -8.20 15.31 0.94
N SER A 36 -8.40 14.69 2.11
CA SER A 36 -8.58 15.42 3.37
C SER A 36 -7.99 14.66 4.54
N GLU A 37 -7.34 15.39 5.45
CA GLU A 37 -6.75 14.84 6.66
C GLU A 37 -7.79 14.76 7.79
N ILE A 38 -7.79 13.65 8.52
CA ILE A 38 -8.60 13.47 9.73
C ILE A 38 -7.78 13.95 10.92
N VAL A 39 -8.05 15.19 11.35
CA VAL A 39 -7.37 15.80 12.51
C VAL A 39 -8.39 16.03 13.62
N ALA A 40 -8.17 15.44 14.78
CA ALA A 40 -9.07 15.62 15.92
C ALA A 40 -9.34 17.12 16.20
N PRO A 41 -10.59 17.51 16.49
CA PRO A 41 -11.76 16.67 16.81
C PRO A 41 -12.57 16.20 15.58
N ARG A 42 -12.10 16.42 14.34
CA ARG A 42 -12.79 16.01 13.10
C ARG A 42 -12.87 14.50 13.00
N THR A 43 -14.02 14.02 12.52
CA THR A 43 -14.25 12.61 12.23
C THR A 43 -13.95 12.30 10.77
N ALA A 44 -13.89 11.01 10.43
CA ALA A 44 -13.81 10.57 9.04
C ALA A 44 -15.01 11.07 8.21
N ALA A 45 -16.22 11.10 8.79
CA ALA A 45 -17.41 11.62 8.12
C ALA A 45 -17.27 13.12 7.78
N ASP A 46 -16.70 13.93 8.68
CA ASP A 46 -16.45 15.35 8.41
C ASP A 46 -15.47 15.53 7.26
N ALA A 47 -14.43 14.71 7.19
CA ALA A 47 -13.44 14.74 6.10
C ALA A 47 -14.06 14.31 4.76
N VAL A 48 -14.96 13.31 4.77
CA VAL A 48 -15.73 12.92 3.58
C VAL A 48 -16.61 14.07 3.11
N LEU A 49 -17.39 14.70 4.01
CA LEU A 49 -18.25 15.84 3.67
C LEU A 49 -17.45 16.99 3.07
N GLU A 50 -16.31 17.35 3.68
CA GLU A 50 -15.43 18.40 3.15
C GLU A 50 -14.99 18.13 1.71
N ILE A 51 -14.55 16.89 1.42
CA ILE A 51 -14.14 16.50 0.07
C ILE A 51 -15.30 16.68 -0.93
N PHE A 52 -16.51 16.21 -0.57
CA PHE A 52 -17.66 16.26 -1.48
C PHE A 52 -18.26 17.66 -1.63
N ASP A 53 -18.12 18.52 -0.63
CA ASP A 53 -18.52 19.93 -0.70
C ASP A 53 -17.52 20.76 -1.52
N ALA A 54 -16.22 20.53 -1.32
CA ALA A 54 -15.15 21.24 -2.02
C ALA A 54 -15.02 20.83 -3.49
N ARG A 55 -15.29 19.56 -3.80
CA ARG A 55 -15.13 18.97 -5.14
C ARG A 55 -16.48 18.60 -5.74
N LYS A 56 -16.70 18.95 -7.00
CA LYS A 56 -17.96 18.68 -7.72
C LYS A 56 -17.98 17.27 -8.31
N PHE A 57 -18.12 16.26 -7.45
CA PHE A 57 -18.33 14.89 -7.92
C PHE A 57 -19.63 14.75 -8.68
N LYS A 58 -19.62 14.01 -9.81
CA LYS A 58 -20.78 13.85 -10.68
C LYS A 58 -21.77 12.78 -10.19
N THR A 59 -21.41 12.05 -9.15
CA THR A 59 -22.26 11.01 -8.54
C THR A 59 -22.02 10.94 -7.04
N LYS A 60 -23.04 10.50 -6.31
CA LYS A 60 -22.97 10.14 -4.89
C LYS A 60 -22.81 8.62 -4.66
N ARG A 61 -22.78 7.83 -5.74
CA ARG A 61 -22.52 6.40 -5.68
C ARG A 61 -21.04 6.18 -5.40
N VAL A 62 -20.75 5.51 -4.31
CA VAL A 62 -19.37 5.25 -3.88
C VAL A 62 -19.10 3.75 -3.74
N VAL A 63 -17.89 3.35 -4.05
CA VAL A 63 -17.30 2.08 -3.65
C VAL A 63 -16.33 2.40 -2.53
N ALA A 64 -16.53 1.77 -1.38
CA ALA A 64 -15.61 1.87 -0.27
C ALA A 64 -14.99 0.51 0.03
N SER A 65 -14.04 0.46 0.96
CA SER A 65 -13.40 -0.78 1.37
C SER A 65 -13.46 -0.99 2.87
N VAL A 66 -13.28 -2.25 3.24
CA VAL A 66 -13.08 -2.71 4.62
C VAL A 66 -11.74 -3.38 4.74
N SER A 67 -11.14 -3.31 5.93
CA SER A 67 -9.84 -3.92 6.21
C SER A 67 -9.61 -4.07 7.71
N GLY A 68 -8.48 -4.62 8.10
CA GLY A 68 -8.13 -4.76 9.50
C GLY A 68 -8.68 -6.05 10.14
N ARG A 69 -8.59 -6.12 11.46
CA ARG A 69 -8.84 -7.34 12.26
C ARG A 69 -10.27 -7.88 12.18
N SER A 70 -11.20 -7.11 11.62
CA SER A 70 -12.59 -7.51 11.41
C SER A 70 -12.83 -8.13 10.02
N VAL A 71 -11.79 -8.22 9.18
CA VAL A 71 -11.86 -8.75 7.82
C VAL A 71 -10.96 -9.99 7.70
N TYR A 72 -11.50 -11.04 7.14
CA TYR A 72 -10.83 -12.33 6.97
C TYR A 72 -10.77 -12.66 5.49
N VAL A 73 -9.57 -12.78 4.95
CA VAL A 73 -9.30 -13.20 3.57
C VAL A 73 -8.59 -14.53 3.61
N ARG A 74 -9.12 -15.53 2.90
CA ARG A 74 -8.55 -16.88 2.85
C ARG A 74 -8.51 -17.39 1.42
N TYR A 75 -7.35 -17.86 1.01
CA TYR A 75 -7.17 -18.61 -0.22
C TYR A 75 -7.15 -20.08 0.12
N VAL A 76 -8.13 -20.84 -0.36
CA VAL A 76 -8.32 -22.25 -0.04
C VAL A 76 -8.38 -23.10 -1.31
N VAL A 77 -8.01 -24.35 -1.18
CA VAL A 77 -8.20 -25.37 -2.21
C VAL A 77 -9.41 -26.19 -1.84
N MET A 78 -10.34 -26.35 -2.79
CA MET A 78 -11.57 -27.11 -2.62
C MET A 78 -11.76 -28.08 -3.78
N PRO A 79 -12.51 -29.19 -3.61
CA PRO A 79 -12.93 -30.01 -4.73
C PRO A 79 -13.64 -29.17 -5.79
N ARG A 80 -13.44 -29.51 -7.05
CA ARG A 80 -14.08 -28.80 -8.16
C ARG A 80 -15.58 -28.98 -8.12
N MET A 81 -16.31 -27.86 -8.15
CA MET A 81 -17.76 -27.80 -8.14
C MET A 81 -18.26 -26.63 -8.99
N ASN A 82 -19.57 -26.53 -9.22
CA ASN A 82 -20.18 -25.40 -9.90
C ASN A 82 -20.35 -24.19 -8.98
N ASP A 83 -20.69 -23.00 -9.55
CA ASP A 83 -20.75 -21.76 -8.80
C ASP A 83 -21.82 -21.76 -7.69
N ASP A 84 -22.97 -22.42 -7.90
CA ASP A 84 -24.01 -22.52 -6.88
C ASP A 84 -23.59 -23.42 -5.71
N GLU A 85 -22.84 -24.49 -6.01
CA GLU A 85 -22.27 -25.40 -4.99
C GLU A 85 -21.19 -24.70 -4.17
N ILE A 86 -20.35 -23.85 -4.81
CA ILE A 86 -19.28 -23.11 -4.14
C ILE A 86 -19.86 -22.23 -3.02
N VAL A 87 -20.95 -21.51 -3.27
CA VAL A 87 -21.57 -20.63 -2.27
C VAL A 87 -22.00 -21.40 -1.02
N ASN A 88 -22.61 -22.58 -1.21
CA ASN A 88 -23.03 -23.41 -0.09
C ASN A 88 -21.87 -24.07 0.64
N ALA A 89 -20.89 -24.61 -0.10
CA ALA A 89 -19.68 -25.22 0.44
C ALA A 89 -18.83 -24.19 1.20
N ALA A 90 -18.69 -22.96 0.67
CA ALA A 90 -17.95 -21.89 1.29
C ALA A 90 -18.48 -21.52 2.67
N LYS A 91 -19.80 -21.46 2.83
CA LYS A 91 -20.42 -21.17 4.13
C LYS A 91 -20.03 -22.22 5.19
N TYR A 92 -19.98 -23.49 4.80
CA TYR A 92 -19.58 -24.58 5.69
C TYR A 92 -18.06 -24.60 5.94
N GLU A 93 -17.27 -24.39 4.91
CA GLU A 93 -15.80 -24.36 5.00
C GLU A 93 -15.30 -23.16 5.82
N MET A 94 -16.00 -22.03 5.72
CA MET A 94 -15.60 -20.77 6.37
C MET A 94 -15.43 -20.92 7.87
N GLY A 95 -16.30 -21.69 8.54
CA GLY A 95 -16.19 -21.98 9.96
C GLY A 95 -14.89 -22.68 10.39
N LYS A 96 -14.11 -23.23 9.44
CA LYS A 96 -12.78 -23.81 9.70
C LYS A 96 -11.66 -22.77 9.67
N TYR A 97 -11.87 -21.65 9.00
CA TYR A 97 -10.82 -20.68 8.67
C TYR A 97 -10.95 -19.33 9.36
N ILE A 98 -12.13 -19.02 9.91
CA ILE A 98 -12.38 -17.76 10.61
C ILE A 98 -12.69 -18.02 12.10
N PRO A 99 -12.17 -17.17 13.02
CA PRO A 99 -12.33 -17.36 14.46
C PRO A 99 -13.61 -16.69 15.00
N VAL A 100 -14.69 -16.70 14.21
CA VAL A 100 -16.00 -16.10 14.55
C VAL A 100 -17.12 -16.94 13.95
N GLU A 101 -18.31 -16.85 14.51
CA GLU A 101 -19.48 -17.55 14.00
C GLU A 101 -19.89 -17.01 12.62
N VAL A 102 -20.27 -17.88 11.70
CA VAL A 102 -20.59 -17.51 10.31
C VAL A 102 -21.78 -16.55 10.24
N ASP A 103 -22.70 -16.61 11.20
CA ASP A 103 -23.85 -15.72 11.27
C ASP A 103 -23.50 -14.27 11.71
N GLU A 104 -22.32 -14.08 12.32
CA GLU A 104 -21.82 -12.77 12.73
C GLU A 104 -21.08 -12.02 11.60
N VAL A 105 -20.88 -12.67 10.46
CA VAL A 105 -20.17 -12.07 9.33
C VAL A 105 -21.04 -11.87 8.11
N ILE A 106 -20.65 -10.92 7.28
CA ILE A 106 -21.01 -10.84 5.87
C ILE A 106 -19.87 -11.47 5.09
N HIS A 107 -20.18 -12.35 4.16
CA HIS A 107 -19.16 -13.08 3.42
C HIS A 107 -19.49 -13.15 1.93
N ASP A 108 -18.43 -13.35 1.16
CA ASP A 108 -18.48 -13.61 -0.27
C ASP A 108 -17.44 -14.64 -0.66
N VAL A 109 -17.62 -15.26 -1.81
CA VAL A 109 -16.74 -16.31 -2.31
C VAL A 109 -16.52 -16.15 -3.81
N GLN A 110 -15.28 -16.36 -4.23
CA GLN A 110 -14.91 -16.29 -5.64
C GLN A 110 -14.03 -17.46 -6.04
N LYS A 111 -14.40 -18.15 -7.11
CA LYS A 111 -13.52 -19.11 -7.78
C LYS A 111 -12.38 -18.35 -8.48
N LEU A 112 -11.14 -18.69 -8.17
CA LEU A 112 -9.94 -18.10 -8.79
C LEU A 112 -9.42 -18.89 -9.99
N GLY A 113 -9.69 -20.19 -10.03
CA GLY A 113 -9.28 -21.05 -11.13
C GLY A 113 -9.28 -22.53 -10.76
N ASP A 114 -9.25 -23.39 -11.76
CA ASP A 114 -9.14 -24.83 -11.58
C ASP A 114 -7.68 -25.24 -11.40
N ILE A 115 -7.46 -26.30 -10.61
CA ILE A 115 -6.18 -26.97 -10.46
C ILE A 115 -6.27 -28.27 -11.27
N GLU A 116 -5.36 -28.45 -12.23
CA GLU A 116 -5.34 -29.67 -13.02
C GLU A 116 -4.98 -30.89 -12.16
N ALA A 117 -5.79 -31.93 -12.26
CA ALA A 117 -5.56 -33.15 -11.53
C ALA A 117 -4.29 -33.84 -12.04
N GLN A 118 -3.41 -34.24 -11.13
CA GLN A 118 -2.24 -35.07 -11.45
C GLN A 118 -2.57 -36.54 -11.16
N GLY A 119 -2.51 -37.38 -12.21
CA GLY A 119 -2.76 -38.82 -12.08
C GLY A 119 -4.22 -39.13 -11.77
N THR A 120 -4.47 -39.85 -10.66
CA THR A 120 -5.81 -40.27 -10.22
C THR A 120 -6.42 -39.35 -9.17
N ALA A 121 -5.84 -38.18 -8.90
CA ALA A 121 -6.36 -37.22 -7.94
C ALA A 121 -7.69 -36.61 -8.45
N GLU A 122 -8.59 -36.30 -7.53
CA GLU A 122 -9.82 -35.59 -7.88
C GLU A 122 -9.51 -34.16 -8.33
N PRO A 123 -10.29 -33.61 -9.30
CA PRO A 123 -10.11 -32.21 -9.73
C PRO A 123 -10.38 -31.25 -8.58
N GLU A 124 -9.49 -30.29 -8.41
CA GLU A 124 -9.56 -29.25 -7.39
C GLU A 124 -9.67 -27.87 -8.03
N MET A 125 -9.97 -26.87 -7.21
CA MET A 125 -10.01 -25.47 -7.59
C MET A 125 -9.50 -24.58 -6.47
N ARG A 126 -8.93 -23.45 -6.84
CA ARG A 126 -8.60 -22.35 -5.91
C ARG A 126 -9.83 -21.49 -5.70
N VAL A 127 -10.11 -21.18 -4.45
CA VAL A 127 -11.25 -20.37 -4.03
C VAL A 127 -10.79 -19.30 -3.08
N LEU A 128 -11.27 -18.09 -3.27
CA LEU A 128 -11.12 -16.96 -2.37
C LEU A 128 -12.36 -16.89 -1.48
N LEU A 129 -12.17 -16.97 -0.18
CA LEU A 129 -13.19 -16.74 0.84
C LEU A 129 -12.91 -15.39 1.51
N VAL A 130 -13.91 -14.55 1.56
CA VAL A 130 -13.85 -13.25 2.23
C VAL A 130 -14.98 -13.15 3.23
N ALA A 131 -14.67 -12.73 4.45
CA ALA A 131 -15.67 -12.47 5.46
C ALA A 131 -15.32 -11.20 6.25
N ALA A 132 -16.32 -10.40 6.61
CA ALA A 132 -16.15 -9.24 7.45
C ALA A 132 -17.22 -9.26 8.57
N ARG A 133 -16.82 -8.83 9.79
CA ARG A 133 -17.79 -8.71 10.89
C ARG A 133 -18.94 -7.79 10.48
N ARG A 134 -20.18 -8.29 10.62
CA ARG A 134 -21.39 -7.54 10.24
C ARG A 134 -21.47 -6.17 10.91
N SER A 135 -21.22 -6.09 12.23
CA SER A 135 -21.23 -4.83 12.97
C SER A 135 -20.26 -3.79 12.37
N PHE A 136 -19.07 -4.24 11.97
CA PHE A 136 -18.07 -3.37 11.34
C PHE A 136 -18.52 -2.89 9.95
N VAL A 137 -19.09 -3.76 9.14
CA VAL A 137 -19.66 -3.39 7.84
C VAL A 137 -20.80 -2.38 8.01
N ASP A 138 -21.73 -2.64 8.94
CA ASP A 138 -22.87 -1.76 9.21
C ASP A 138 -22.42 -0.37 9.68
N GLU A 139 -21.36 -0.28 10.50
CA GLU A 139 -20.75 0.98 10.93
C GLU A 139 -20.16 1.76 9.73
N GLN A 140 -19.46 1.09 8.84
CA GLN A 140 -18.88 1.72 7.63
C GLN A 140 -19.97 2.24 6.70
N VAL A 141 -20.99 1.42 6.45
CA VAL A 141 -22.17 1.81 5.63
C VAL A 141 -22.86 3.02 6.24
N ALA A 142 -23.16 2.99 7.55
CA ALA A 142 -23.82 4.08 8.25
C ALA A 142 -23.02 5.40 8.18
N ALA A 143 -21.70 5.35 8.32
CA ALA A 143 -20.85 6.52 8.22
C ALA A 143 -20.88 7.15 6.82
N ILE A 144 -20.88 6.33 5.76
CA ILE A 144 -20.97 6.78 4.37
C ILE A 144 -22.36 7.39 4.10
N GLU A 145 -23.44 6.75 4.56
CA GLU A 145 -24.81 7.22 4.40
C GLU A 145 -25.07 8.53 5.17
N GLN A 146 -24.49 8.69 6.37
CA GLN A 146 -24.55 9.95 7.14
C GLN A 146 -23.87 11.11 6.41
N ALA A 147 -22.85 10.84 5.61
CA ALA A 147 -22.24 11.82 4.72
C ALA A 147 -23.07 12.10 3.44
N GLY A 148 -24.30 11.55 3.34
CA GLY A 148 -25.21 11.75 2.21
C GLY A 148 -24.77 11.06 0.93
N LEU A 149 -23.94 10.01 1.04
CA LEU A 149 -23.45 9.19 -0.06
C LEU A 149 -24.18 7.85 -0.10
N THR A 150 -24.08 7.14 -1.23
CA THR A 150 -24.72 5.84 -1.44
C THR A 150 -23.64 4.79 -1.67
N PRO A 151 -23.30 3.95 -0.68
CA PRO A 151 -22.36 2.85 -0.89
C PRO A 151 -23.03 1.80 -1.79
N VAL A 152 -22.39 1.49 -2.91
CA VAL A 152 -22.89 0.50 -3.88
C VAL A 152 -22.10 -0.81 -3.83
N ILE A 153 -20.84 -0.75 -3.41
CA ILE A 153 -19.96 -1.91 -3.20
C ILE A 153 -19.11 -1.62 -1.96
N LEU A 154 -18.89 -2.64 -1.13
CA LEU A 154 -17.81 -2.69 -0.16
C LEU A 154 -16.81 -3.74 -0.64
N ASP A 155 -15.58 -3.31 -0.89
CA ASP A 155 -14.46 -4.15 -1.30
C ASP A 155 -13.50 -4.36 -0.12
N VAL A 156 -12.38 -5.02 -0.35
CA VAL A 156 -11.27 -5.14 0.60
C VAL A 156 -10.11 -4.30 0.10
N ASP A 157 -9.40 -3.57 1.00
CA ASP A 157 -8.26 -2.70 0.63
C ASP A 157 -7.26 -3.41 -0.29
N ALA A 158 -6.89 -4.65 0.04
CA ALA A 158 -5.93 -5.42 -0.74
C ALA A 158 -6.42 -5.71 -2.18
N PHE A 159 -7.72 -5.95 -2.36
CA PHE A 159 -8.27 -6.18 -3.70
C PHE A 159 -8.40 -4.88 -4.47
N ALA A 160 -8.73 -3.79 -3.79
CA ALA A 160 -8.69 -2.46 -4.38
C ALA A 160 -7.28 -2.13 -4.89
N LEU A 161 -6.24 -2.45 -4.12
CA LEU A 161 -4.86 -2.28 -4.53
C LEU A 161 -4.54 -3.07 -5.80
N GLY A 162 -4.93 -4.34 -5.86
CA GLY A 162 -4.82 -5.18 -7.07
C GLY A 162 -5.62 -4.62 -8.26
N ASN A 163 -6.85 -4.15 -8.03
CA ASN A 163 -7.69 -3.53 -9.05
C ASN A 163 -7.05 -2.26 -9.66
N ALA A 164 -6.33 -1.46 -8.84
CA ALA A 164 -5.59 -0.30 -9.34
C ALA A 164 -4.43 -0.71 -10.26
N TYR A 165 -3.71 -1.77 -9.89
CA TYR A 165 -2.64 -2.33 -10.73
C TYR A 165 -3.19 -2.87 -12.06
N GLU A 166 -4.29 -3.64 -12.03
CA GLU A 166 -4.97 -4.13 -13.23
C GLU A 166 -5.47 -2.99 -14.13
N LEU A 167 -5.98 -1.88 -13.55
CA LEU A 167 -6.40 -0.72 -14.32
C LEU A 167 -5.21 -0.09 -15.06
N GLY A 168 -4.08 0.08 -14.36
CA GLY A 168 -2.84 0.58 -14.96
C GLY A 168 -2.37 -0.30 -16.12
N ALA A 169 -2.40 -1.62 -15.93
CA ALA A 169 -2.05 -2.61 -16.94
C ALA A 169 -3.00 -2.59 -18.15
N LEU A 170 -4.29 -2.41 -17.92
CA LEU A 170 -5.29 -2.29 -18.99
C LEU A 170 -5.06 -1.04 -19.86
N ILE A 171 -4.71 0.08 -19.23
CA ILE A 171 -4.47 1.36 -19.93
C ILE A 171 -3.11 1.33 -20.64
N ASN A 172 -2.09 0.78 -19.99
CA ASN A 172 -0.74 0.61 -20.55
C ASN A 172 -0.26 -0.84 -20.40
N PRO A 173 -0.60 -1.73 -21.35
CA PRO A 173 -0.21 -3.15 -21.27
C PRO A 173 1.31 -3.37 -21.22
N GLN A 174 2.13 -2.40 -21.62
CA GLN A 174 3.58 -2.48 -21.55
C GLN A 174 4.13 -2.26 -20.12
N SER A 175 3.30 -1.80 -19.19
CA SER A 175 3.69 -1.58 -17.80
C SER A 175 3.83 -2.87 -16.98
N ILE A 176 3.34 -4.00 -17.50
CA ILE A 176 3.44 -5.31 -16.86
C ILE A 176 4.25 -6.29 -17.72
N THR A 177 4.91 -7.22 -17.07
CA THR A 177 5.60 -8.33 -17.72
C THR A 177 4.83 -9.61 -17.39
N PRO A 178 4.26 -10.29 -18.40
CA PRO A 178 3.51 -11.53 -18.18
C PRO A 178 4.33 -12.59 -17.43
N GLY A 179 3.70 -13.33 -16.52
CA GLY A 179 4.32 -14.37 -15.72
C GLY A 179 5.18 -13.86 -14.55
N ARG A 180 5.29 -12.54 -14.34
CA ARG A 180 6.01 -11.98 -13.20
C ARG A 180 5.09 -11.76 -12.01
N LEU A 181 5.41 -12.42 -10.91
CA LEU A 181 4.79 -12.14 -9.61
C LEU A 181 5.35 -10.83 -9.03
N ILE A 182 4.47 -9.97 -8.58
CA ILE A 182 4.79 -8.74 -7.86
C ILE A 182 4.20 -8.79 -6.45
N ALA A 183 4.85 -8.10 -5.53
CA ALA A 183 4.28 -7.76 -4.24
C ALA A 183 3.94 -6.27 -4.21
N LEU A 184 2.68 -5.94 -4.00
CA LEU A 184 2.23 -4.58 -3.71
C LEU A 184 2.24 -4.41 -2.19
N ALA A 185 3.03 -3.47 -1.67
CA ALA A 185 3.08 -3.15 -0.25
C ALA A 185 2.53 -1.75 -0.01
N ASP A 186 1.31 -1.66 0.52
CA ASP A 186 0.67 -0.39 0.87
C ASP A 186 0.97 -0.05 2.32
N ILE A 187 1.85 0.94 2.52
CA ILE A 187 2.28 1.39 3.85
C ILE A 187 1.40 2.57 4.28
N GLY A 188 0.32 2.24 4.97
CA GLY A 188 -0.62 3.20 5.52
C GLY A 188 -0.15 3.89 6.79
N ALA A 189 -1.04 4.60 7.48
CA ALA A 189 -0.74 5.23 8.75
C ALA A 189 -0.63 4.21 9.89
N SER A 190 -1.60 3.32 10.04
CA SER A 190 -1.66 2.36 11.17
C SER A 190 -1.35 0.92 10.80
N LYS A 191 -1.20 0.61 9.51
CA LYS A 191 -0.92 -0.74 9.02
C LYS A 191 -0.25 -0.72 7.66
N THR A 192 0.37 -1.84 7.31
CA THR A 192 0.89 -2.14 5.97
C THR A 192 0.20 -3.36 5.42
N SER A 193 -0.30 -3.28 4.18
CA SER A 193 -0.92 -4.40 3.48
C SER A 193 0.03 -4.93 2.42
N VAL A 194 0.36 -6.23 2.46
CA VAL A 194 1.16 -6.92 1.44
C VAL A 194 0.22 -7.76 0.59
N HIS A 195 0.20 -7.52 -0.72
CA HIS A 195 -0.63 -8.20 -1.68
C HIS A 195 0.24 -8.76 -2.82
N ILE A 196 0.23 -10.09 -3.02
CA ILE A 196 1.04 -10.76 -4.04
C ILE A 196 0.12 -11.24 -5.15
N MET A 197 0.45 -10.86 -6.39
CA MET A 197 -0.34 -11.15 -7.57
C MET A 197 0.51 -11.23 -8.85
N ASP A 198 -0.09 -11.76 -9.91
CA ASP A 198 0.36 -11.62 -11.30
C ASP A 198 -0.83 -11.19 -12.18
N GLU A 199 -0.67 -11.25 -13.50
CA GLU A 199 -1.73 -10.92 -14.45
C GLU A 199 -2.94 -11.88 -14.41
N THR A 200 -2.80 -13.04 -13.78
CA THR A 200 -3.89 -14.03 -13.64
C THR A 200 -4.73 -13.80 -12.39
N GLY A 201 -4.26 -12.97 -11.47
CA GLY A 201 -4.99 -12.57 -10.26
C GLY A 201 -4.18 -12.69 -8.96
N PRO A 202 -4.87 -12.59 -7.82
CA PRO A 202 -4.25 -12.60 -6.51
C PRO A 202 -3.89 -14.01 -6.05
N TYR A 203 -2.80 -14.10 -5.30
CA TYR A 203 -2.32 -15.34 -4.66
C TYR A 203 -2.28 -15.25 -3.15
N PHE A 204 -1.97 -14.08 -2.61
CA PHE A 204 -1.71 -13.91 -1.18
C PHE A 204 -2.00 -12.49 -0.73
N THR A 205 -2.50 -12.36 0.49
CA THR A 205 -2.73 -11.08 1.14
C THR A 205 -2.43 -11.21 2.63
N ARG A 206 -1.69 -10.25 3.18
CA ARG A 206 -1.41 -10.17 4.61
C ARG A 206 -1.41 -8.72 5.08
N GLU A 207 -2.02 -8.48 6.24
CA GLU A 207 -1.92 -7.21 6.95
C GLU A 207 -0.86 -7.30 8.06
N ILE A 208 -0.02 -6.27 8.13
CA ILE A 208 1.00 -6.03 9.14
C ILE A 208 0.53 -4.79 9.91
N TYR A 209 0.36 -4.90 11.22
CA TYR A 209 -0.12 -3.79 12.05
C TYR A 209 1.03 -2.90 12.49
N LYS A 210 1.78 -2.40 11.50
CA LYS A 210 2.81 -1.38 11.57
C LYS A 210 2.67 -0.44 10.39
N GLY A 211 2.84 0.86 10.61
CA GLY A 211 2.70 1.87 9.58
C GLY A 211 3.32 3.21 9.99
N GLY A 212 2.89 4.28 9.33
CA GLY A 212 3.42 5.62 9.53
C GLY A 212 3.34 6.14 10.97
N ASP A 213 2.35 5.68 11.75
CA ASP A 213 2.15 6.11 13.14
C ASP A 213 3.19 5.52 14.08
N ASP A 214 3.72 4.31 13.79
CA ASP A 214 4.80 3.71 14.57
C ASP A 214 6.10 4.52 14.43
N PHE A 215 6.40 5.00 13.23
CA PHE A 215 7.51 5.91 12.98
C PHE A 215 7.33 7.24 13.70
N THR A 216 6.13 7.83 13.65
CA THR A 216 5.81 9.06 14.38
C THR A 216 5.98 8.88 15.88
N GLY A 217 5.51 7.75 16.41
CA GLY A 217 5.66 7.40 17.82
C GLY A 217 7.13 7.24 18.23
N ALA A 218 7.96 6.59 17.42
CA ALA A 218 9.39 6.44 17.67
C ALA A 218 10.12 7.80 17.68
N ILE A 219 9.79 8.68 16.75
CA ILE A 219 10.33 10.06 16.72
C ILE A 219 9.91 10.81 17.98
N ALA A 220 8.62 10.82 18.31
CA ALA A 220 8.09 11.50 19.50
C ALA A 220 8.77 11.00 20.78
N ALA A 221 8.91 9.69 20.96
CA ALA A 221 9.55 9.08 22.11
C ALA A 221 11.03 9.47 22.27
N ARG A 222 11.75 9.61 21.16
CA ARG A 222 13.19 9.94 21.15
C ARG A 222 13.47 11.42 21.28
N THR A 223 12.63 12.27 20.66
CA THR A 223 12.84 13.74 20.64
C THR A 223 12.12 14.46 21.77
N GLY A 224 11.10 13.84 22.36
CA GLY A 224 10.20 14.49 23.34
C GLY A 224 9.16 15.42 22.69
N LEU A 225 9.05 15.41 21.37
CA LEU A 225 8.06 16.19 20.65
C LEU A 225 6.64 15.61 20.84
N GLU A 226 5.65 16.49 20.78
CA GLU A 226 4.25 16.05 20.66
C GLU A 226 4.04 15.31 19.32
N SER A 227 3.05 14.40 19.27
CA SER A 227 2.82 13.56 18.08
C SER A 227 2.62 14.35 16.79
N HIS A 228 1.98 15.51 16.86
CA HIS A 228 1.78 16.39 15.70
C HIS A 228 3.12 16.93 15.16
N ASP A 229 4.01 17.38 16.04
CA ASP A 229 5.30 17.95 15.66
C ASP A 229 6.27 16.86 15.17
N ALA A 230 6.21 15.68 15.78
CA ALA A 230 6.95 14.50 15.32
C ALA A 230 6.50 14.07 13.91
N GLU A 231 5.20 14.12 13.61
CA GLU A 231 4.67 13.85 12.28
C GLU A 231 5.12 14.89 11.26
N ALA A 232 5.12 16.18 11.62
CA ALA A 232 5.60 17.23 10.76
C ALA A 232 7.10 17.07 10.44
N LEU A 233 7.91 16.73 11.45
CA LEU A 233 9.34 16.45 11.28
C LEU A 233 9.57 15.23 10.36
N LYS A 234 8.82 14.14 10.55
CA LYS A 234 8.88 12.96 9.69
C LYS A 234 8.63 13.29 8.22
N ARG A 235 7.60 14.10 7.95
CA ARG A 235 7.25 14.52 6.59
C ARG A 235 8.31 15.41 5.96
N ASP A 236 8.87 16.36 6.71
CA ASP A 236 9.89 17.28 6.21
C ASP A 236 11.17 16.53 5.81
N VAL A 237 11.66 15.62 6.62
CA VAL A 237 12.84 14.80 6.30
C VAL A 237 12.57 13.88 5.11
N SER A 238 11.39 13.26 5.02
CA SER A 238 11.01 12.43 3.88
C SER A 238 10.96 13.25 2.57
N ALA A 239 10.46 14.48 2.61
CA ALA A 239 10.41 15.35 1.45
C ALA A 239 11.81 15.77 0.97
N ARG A 240 12.74 16.04 1.90
CA ARG A 240 14.13 16.38 1.57
C ARG A 240 14.89 15.18 0.99
N GLY A 241 14.70 13.99 1.52
CA GLY A 241 15.30 12.74 1.03
C GLY A 241 14.82 12.37 -0.38
N GLY A 242 13.52 12.53 -0.66
CA GLY A 242 12.90 12.21 -1.96
C GLY A 242 13.35 13.14 -3.10
N SER A 243 13.73 14.40 -2.80
CA SER A 243 14.21 15.34 -3.81
C SER A 243 15.59 14.96 -4.38
N ALA A 244 16.40 14.22 -3.63
CA ALA A 244 17.70 13.74 -4.09
C ALA A 244 17.58 12.59 -5.10
N ALA A 245 16.53 11.76 -5.01
CA ALA A 245 16.32 10.60 -5.88
C ALA A 245 15.67 10.93 -7.24
N ALA A 246 14.92 12.04 -7.35
CA ALA A 246 14.20 12.41 -8.57
C ALA A 246 15.04 13.16 -9.62
N GLY A 247 16.32 13.51 -9.33
CA GLY A 247 17.19 14.33 -10.18
C GLY A 247 18.06 13.58 -11.20
N GLY A 248 17.99 12.27 -11.30
CA GLY A 248 18.88 11.44 -12.09
C GLY A 248 18.37 11.04 -13.48
N GLY A 249 18.16 12.01 -14.41
CA GLY A 249 17.84 11.65 -15.80
C GLY A 249 17.76 12.83 -16.76
N GLY A 250 18.87 13.27 -17.34
CA GLY A 250 18.87 14.15 -18.51
C GLY A 250 20.08 15.06 -18.68
N GLY A 251 20.93 14.71 -19.61
CA GLY A 251 22.22 15.19 -20.03
C GLY A 251 22.53 16.65 -20.16
N GLY A 252 23.82 16.95 -19.95
CA GLY A 252 24.61 17.89 -20.72
C GLY A 252 24.87 19.28 -20.14
N GLY A 253 26.03 19.48 -19.49
CA GLY A 253 26.85 20.67 -19.66
C GLY A 253 26.70 21.80 -18.66
N GLY A 254 27.67 21.99 -17.76
CA GLY A 254 28.04 23.28 -17.23
C GLY A 254 27.92 23.45 -15.72
N GLY A 255 29.02 23.29 -15.03
CA GLY A 255 29.53 23.82 -13.78
C GLY A 255 28.57 24.35 -12.72
N GLY A 256 28.53 23.66 -11.56
CA GLY A 256 27.97 24.20 -10.33
C GLY A 256 27.60 23.07 -9.40
N GLY A 257 28.31 22.91 -8.26
CA GLY A 257 28.29 21.84 -7.29
C GLY A 257 26.90 21.24 -7.01
N GLY A 258 26.74 19.99 -7.30
CA GLY A 258 25.64 19.14 -6.90
C GLY A 258 26.10 18.20 -5.78
N PRO A 259 25.21 17.71 -4.91
CA PRO A 259 25.59 16.84 -3.81
C PRO A 259 26.10 15.50 -4.35
N GLU A 260 27.33 15.17 -4.05
CA GLU A 260 27.94 13.88 -4.34
C GLU A 260 27.82 12.94 -3.13
N ALA A 261 27.42 11.81 -3.42
CA ALA A 261 27.94 10.46 -3.30
C ALA A 261 27.62 9.75 -1.97
N ILE A 262 26.89 8.66 -2.13
CA ILE A 262 26.83 7.52 -1.21
C ILE A 262 28.25 6.94 -1.13
N VAL A 263 28.90 7.05 0.04
CA VAL A 263 30.17 6.38 0.30
C VAL A 263 29.86 4.96 0.75
N VAL A 264 30.09 4.02 -0.13
CA VAL A 264 30.22 2.60 0.24
C VAL A 264 31.60 2.46 0.88
N LEU A 265 31.69 2.02 2.13
CA LEU A 265 32.95 1.67 2.76
C LEU A 265 33.60 0.53 1.95
N GLU A 266 34.87 0.71 1.54
CA GLU A 266 35.61 -0.33 0.87
C GLU A 266 35.87 -1.51 1.82
N GLU A 267 36.02 -2.74 1.27
CA GLU A 267 36.16 -3.99 2.02
C GLU A 267 37.35 -3.99 3.02
N GLU A 268 38.32 -3.12 2.87
CA GLU A 268 39.47 -3.01 3.76
C GLU A 268 39.14 -2.40 5.15
N ASP A 269 38.07 -1.61 5.26
CA ASP A 269 37.65 -1.04 6.54
C ASP A 269 36.71 -1.99 7.33
N ALA A 270 36.04 -2.91 6.63
CA ALA A 270 35.21 -3.95 7.26
C ALA A 270 36.05 -5.03 7.97
N GLU A 271 37.29 -5.23 7.55
CA GLU A 271 38.19 -6.24 8.16
C GLU A 271 38.79 -5.82 9.51
N LYS A 272 38.79 -4.52 9.81
CA LYS A 272 39.24 -3.97 11.11
C LYS A 272 38.21 -4.03 12.23
N MET A 273 36.98 -4.39 11.92
CA MET A 273 35.84 -4.46 12.86
C MET A 273 35.31 -5.88 13.11
N LYS A 274 36.12 -6.92 12.90
CA LYS A 274 35.74 -8.28 13.28
C LYS A 274 35.75 -8.44 14.79
N PRO A 275 34.61 -8.83 15.42
CA PRO A 275 34.60 -9.13 16.85
C PRO A 275 35.40 -10.40 17.14
N THR A 276 36.07 -10.43 18.26
CA THR A 276 36.73 -11.63 18.82
C THR A 276 35.67 -12.71 19.18
N PRO A 277 36.02 -14.00 19.15
CA PRO A 277 35.04 -15.12 19.11
C PRO A 277 34.38 -15.48 20.45
N GLU A 278 34.01 -14.56 21.28
CA GLU A 278 33.29 -14.85 22.54
C GLU A 278 32.42 -13.68 22.99
N GLU A 279 31.49 -13.19 22.16
CA GLU A 279 30.37 -12.39 22.68
C GLU A 279 29.16 -12.52 21.72
N ASP A 280 28.08 -12.93 22.33
CA ASP A 280 26.73 -13.17 21.94
C ASP A 280 26.17 -12.59 20.61
N VAL A 281 25.45 -13.46 19.90
CA VAL A 281 24.65 -13.24 18.71
C VAL A 281 23.41 -12.38 19.07
N GLU A 282 23.62 -11.12 19.44
CA GLU A 282 22.58 -10.11 19.54
C GLU A 282 23.17 -8.73 19.25
N ASN A 283 23.39 -8.39 18.01
CA ASN A 283 23.39 -7.04 17.46
C ASN A 283 24.07 -6.97 16.07
N SER A 284 23.44 -7.50 15.06
CA SER A 284 23.84 -7.09 13.71
C SER A 284 23.03 -5.84 13.34
N ALA A 285 23.45 -4.70 13.87
CA ALA A 285 22.94 -3.42 13.41
C ALA A 285 23.37 -3.22 11.94
N MET A 286 22.40 -3.00 11.07
CA MET A 286 22.66 -2.64 9.68
C MET A 286 23.40 -1.30 9.61
N PRO A 287 24.27 -1.08 8.61
CA PRO A 287 24.97 0.20 8.45
C PRO A 287 23.97 1.32 8.18
N ILE A 288 23.99 2.32 9.04
CA ILE A 288 23.19 3.53 8.88
C ILE A 288 23.78 4.34 7.75
N VAL A 289 23.01 4.59 6.70
CA VAL A 289 23.41 5.50 5.60
C VAL A 289 23.38 6.93 6.12
N VAL A 290 24.53 7.50 6.37
CA VAL A 290 24.67 8.92 6.73
C VAL A 290 24.97 9.72 5.47
N VAL A 291 24.04 10.58 5.05
CA VAL A 291 24.27 11.52 3.95
C VAL A 291 25.19 12.64 4.42
N GLN A 292 26.36 12.78 3.79
CA GLN A 292 27.29 13.89 3.99
C GLN A 292 27.35 14.73 2.72
N ASN A 293 27.50 16.05 2.86
CA ASN A 293 27.79 16.95 1.74
C ASN A 293 29.30 17.05 1.51
N ASP A 294 29.72 17.55 0.33
CA ASP A 294 31.12 17.67 -0.13
C ASP A 294 32.07 18.41 0.82
N GLU A 295 31.57 19.13 1.81
CA GLU A 295 32.38 19.90 2.74
C GLU A 295 32.66 19.16 4.06
N GLY A 296 32.17 17.92 4.21
CA GLY A 296 32.35 17.13 5.45
C GLY A 296 31.61 17.72 6.66
N GLU A 297 30.79 18.72 6.45
CA GLU A 297 29.90 19.26 7.49
C GLU A 297 28.69 18.34 7.59
N ARG A 298 28.50 17.73 8.76
CA ARG A 298 27.21 17.12 9.10
C ARG A 298 26.14 18.18 8.95
N LEU A 299 25.06 17.89 8.20
CA LEU A 299 23.90 18.75 8.16
C LEU A 299 23.46 19.01 9.61
N ARG A 300 23.95 20.10 10.17
CA ARG A 300 23.47 20.60 11.43
C ARG A 300 22.17 21.33 11.12
N ASP A 301 21.05 20.65 11.35
CA ASP A 301 19.85 21.38 11.71
C ASP A 301 20.17 22.05 13.06
N ASP A 302 19.92 23.34 13.17
CA ASP A 302 20.19 24.12 14.40
C ASP A 302 19.42 23.57 15.62
N SER A 303 18.43 22.67 15.42
CA SER A 303 17.67 21.98 16.48
C SER A 303 18.34 20.71 17.02
N GLY A 304 19.30 20.12 16.30
CA GLY A 304 19.92 18.84 16.71
C GLY A 304 19.00 17.63 16.61
N ASP A 305 17.81 17.76 16.01
CA ASP A 305 16.76 16.74 16.02
C ASP A 305 16.87 15.74 14.84
N ALA A 306 17.43 16.16 13.71
CA ALA A 306 17.55 15.30 12.52
C ALA A 306 18.39 14.02 12.75
N PRO A 307 19.58 14.05 13.39
CA PRO A 307 20.33 12.83 13.71
C PRO A 307 19.60 11.90 14.67
N ARG A 308 18.89 12.46 15.66
CA ARG A 308 18.10 11.68 16.63
C ARG A 308 16.90 11.01 15.94
N MET A 309 16.30 11.68 14.96
CA MET A 309 15.22 11.14 14.17
C MET A 309 15.67 9.92 13.36
N VAL A 310 16.78 10.02 12.61
CA VAL A 310 17.29 8.89 11.80
C VAL A 310 17.53 7.66 12.67
N GLU A 311 18.14 7.82 13.83
CA GLU A 311 18.37 6.72 14.77
C GLU A 311 17.05 6.15 15.35
N SER A 312 16.03 7.00 15.57
CA SER A 312 14.75 6.56 16.13
C SER A 312 13.91 5.75 15.16
N VAL A 313 13.98 6.05 13.87
CA VAL A 313 13.20 5.34 12.84
C VAL A 313 13.84 4.04 12.38
N ALA A 314 15.15 3.87 12.55
CA ALA A 314 15.87 2.68 12.06
C ALA A 314 15.26 1.37 12.58
N GLY A 315 15.00 1.26 13.87
CA GLY A 315 14.42 0.05 14.47
C GLY A 315 13.01 -0.26 13.95
N VAL A 316 12.16 0.77 13.78
CA VAL A 316 10.80 0.58 13.23
C VAL A 316 10.87 0.18 11.75
N LEU A 317 11.82 0.77 11.01
CA LEU A 317 12.06 0.45 9.61
C LEU A 317 12.51 -1.00 9.44
N ASP A 318 13.50 -1.43 10.23
CA ASP A 318 14.03 -2.81 10.21
C ASP A 318 12.91 -3.81 10.52
N ASP A 319 12.12 -3.55 11.54
CA ASP A 319 10.98 -4.36 11.94
C ASP A 319 9.95 -4.48 10.81
N LEU A 320 9.59 -3.35 10.15
CA LEU A 320 8.62 -3.36 9.05
C LEU A 320 9.18 -4.11 7.83
N CYS A 321 10.44 -3.86 7.49
CA CYS A 321 11.11 -4.56 6.39
C CYS A 321 11.14 -6.07 6.64
N HIS A 322 11.45 -6.49 7.87
CA HIS A 322 11.47 -7.89 8.25
C HIS A 322 10.06 -8.54 8.18
N ASP A 323 9.01 -7.84 8.64
CA ASP A 323 7.63 -8.35 8.54
C ASP A 323 7.17 -8.50 7.07
N ILE A 324 7.59 -7.59 6.18
CA ILE A 324 7.36 -7.70 4.73
C ILE A 324 8.12 -8.91 4.17
N GLN A 325 9.40 -9.09 4.53
CA GLN A 325 10.20 -10.24 4.13
C GLN A 325 9.54 -11.56 4.56
N ILE A 326 9.15 -11.70 5.82
CA ILE A 326 8.45 -12.88 6.32
C ILE A 326 7.20 -13.19 5.48
N SER A 327 6.47 -12.14 5.06
CA SER A 327 5.26 -12.31 4.26
C SER A 327 5.56 -12.87 2.88
N ILE A 328 6.62 -12.37 2.24
CA ILE A 328 7.08 -12.83 0.92
C ILE A 328 7.66 -14.24 1.02
N ASP A 329 8.53 -14.49 1.99
CA ASP A 329 9.17 -15.81 2.19
C ASP A 329 8.12 -16.90 2.50
N TYR A 330 7.12 -16.58 3.31
CA TYR A 330 6.00 -17.49 3.58
C TYR A 330 5.27 -17.87 2.28
N PHE A 331 4.94 -16.87 1.46
CA PHE A 331 4.29 -17.11 0.17
C PHE A 331 5.18 -17.96 -0.76
N GLU A 332 6.44 -17.59 -0.93
CA GLU A 332 7.38 -18.27 -1.82
C GLU A 332 7.58 -19.75 -1.44
N ASN A 333 7.70 -20.02 -0.14
CA ASN A 333 7.85 -21.38 0.39
C ASN A 333 6.58 -22.21 0.22
N GLN A 334 5.40 -21.60 0.31
CA GLN A 334 4.13 -22.30 0.19
C GLN A 334 3.76 -22.62 -1.27
N HIS A 335 4.14 -21.77 -2.22
CA HIS A 335 3.69 -21.85 -3.60
C HIS A 335 4.79 -22.28 -4.58
N ASP A 336 6.02 -22.47 -4.14
CA ASP A 336 7.20 -22.73 -4.98
C ASP A 336 7.33 -21.74 -6.16
N LYS A 337 7.03 -20.47 -5.87
CA LYS A 337 7.06 -19.36 -6.80
C LYS A 337 7.91 -18.21 -6.21
N LYS A 338 8.50 -17.40 -7.09
CA LYS A 338 9.33 -16.26 -6.67
C LYS A 338 8.65 -14.92 -7.00
N VAL A 339 8.63 -14.03 -6.01
CA VAL A 339 8.26 -12.63 -6.21
C VAL A 339 9.43 -11.93 -6.89
N HIS A 340 9.19 -11.23 -7.99
CA HIS A 340 10.22 -10.63 -8.82
C HIS A 340 10.50 -9.17 -8.48
N GLU A 341 9.51 -8.46 -7.93
CA GLU A 341 9.57 -7.03 -7.67
C GLU A 341 8.61 -6.67 -6.54
N VAL A 342 8.98 -5.66 -5.75
CA VAL A 342 8.10 -5.07 -4.73
C VAL A 342 7.76 -3.64 -5.13
N LEU A 343 6.48 -3.34 -5.17
CA LEU A 343 5.94 -2.02 -5.46
C LEU A 343 5.39 -1.40 -4.17
N LEU A 344 6.01 -0.30 -3.73
CA LEU A 344 5.59 0.41 -2.52
C LEU A 344 4.54 1.46 -2.85
N THR A 345 3.52 1.55 -2.03
CA THR A 345 2.45 2.55 -2.11
C THR A 345 2.01 2.97 -0.70
N GLY A 346 1.04 3.88 -0.61
CA GLY A 346 0.64 4.46 0.68
C GLY A 346 1.52 5.62 1.12
N GLY A 347 1.13 6.28 2.22
CA GLY A 347 1.86 7.44 2.74
C GLY A 347 3.26 7.12 3.25
N GLY A 348 3.45 5.91 3.78
CA GLY A 348 4.75 5.45 4.27
C GLY A 348 5.76 5.11 3.19
N ALA A 349 5.32 4.90 1.93
CA ALA A 349 6.23 4.65 0.80
C ALA A 349 7.16 5.84 0.49
N ALA A 350 6.81 7.04 0.94
CA ALA A 350 7.64 8.24 0.83
C ALA A 350 8.71 8.35 1.92
N MET A 351 8.79 7.42 2.87
CA MET A 351 9.76 7.48 3.94
C MET A 351 11.19 7.31 3.41
N ALA A 352 12.08 8.21 3.82
CA ALA A 352 13.48 8.16 3.43
C ALA A 352 14.13 6.83 3.88
N GLY A 353 14.82 6.16 2.95
CA GLY A 353 15.56 4.93 3.18
C GLY A 353 14.74 3.63 3.13
N ILE A 354 13.39 3.69 2.99
CA ILE A 354 12.57 2.45 3.00
C ILE A 354 12.80 1.60 1.75
N THR A 355 12.96 2.22 0.60
CA THR A 355 13.20 1.54 -0.67
C THR A 355 14.53 0.80 -0.62
N GLU A 356 15.59 1.49 -0.23
CA GLU A 356 16.95 0.99 -0.13
C GLU A 356 17.05 -0.14 0.89
N SER A 357 16.43 0.04 2.06
CA SER A 357 16.42 -0.99 3.11
C SER A 357 15.72 -2.26 2.66
N LEU A 358 14.57 -2.12 2.00
CA LEU A 358 13.85 -3.28 1.45
C LEU A 358 14.60 -3.93 0.29
N GLU A 359 15.21 -3.18 -0.63
CA GLU A 359 16.02 -3.74 -1.70
C GLU A 359 17.19 -4.55 -1.15
N HIS A 360 17.90 -3.99 -0.16
CA HIS A 360 19.01 -4.66 0.50
C HIS A 360 18.57 -5.97 1.19
N LEU A 361 17.47 -5.93 1.94
CA LEU A 361 16.97 -7.09 2.68
C LEU A 361 16.43 -8.18 1.75
N LEU A 362 15.59 -7.79 0.79
CA LEU A 362 14.87 -8.71 -0.08
C LEU A 362 15.70 -9.19 -1.28
N GLN A 363 16.86 -8.56 -1.57
CA GLN A 363 17.72 -8.84 -2.72
C GLN A 363 16.95 -8.90 -4.04
N ARG A 364 16.01 -7.98 -4.21
CA ARG A 364 15.17 -7.83 -5.41
C ARG A 364 14.74 -6.38 -5.62
N PRO A 365 14.37 -5.97 -6.85
CA PRO A 365 13.96 -4.60 -7.12
C PRO A 365 12.78 -4.17 -6.23
N VAL A 366 12.94 -2.99 -5.61
CA VAL A 366 11.89 -2.31 -4.85
C VAL A 366 11.76 -0.91 -5.41
N ARG A 367 10.56 -0.43 -5.63
CA ARG A 367 10.32 0.95 -6.06
C ARG A 367 9.00 1.50 -5.56
N VAL A 368 8.93 2.79 -5.40
CA VAL A 368 7.66 3.49 -5.16
C VAL A 368 6.84 3.44 -6.44
N TRP A 369 5.59 2.99 -6.31
CA TRP A 369 4.67 2.88 -7.43
C TRP A 369 3.78 4.10 -7.53
N ASP A 370 3.70 4.66 -8.73
CA ASP A 370 2.75 5.70 -9.10
C ASP A 370 1.55 5.05 -9.84
N PRO A 371 0.42 4.85 -9.16
CA PRO A 371 -0.74 4.19 -9.75
C PRO A 371 -1.44 5.04 -10.81
N VAL A 372 -1.16 6.34 -10.89
CA VAL A 372 -1.82 7.28 -11.83
C VAL A 372 -0.95 7.68 -13.01
N GLN A 373 0.28 7.18 -13.10
CA GLN A 373 1.29 7.59 -14.08
C GLN A 373 0.78 7.62 -15.53
N HIS A 374 -0.04 6.64 -15.91
CA HIS A 374 -0.53 6.47 -17.29
C HIS A 374 -2.04 6.69 -17.44
N ILE A 375 -2.72 7.04 -16.35
CA ILE A 375 -4.17 7.19 -16.36
C ILE A 375 -4.56 8.58 -16.87
N PRO A 376 -5.42 8.67 -17.90
CA PRO A 376 -5.91 9.96 -18.38
C PRO A 376 -6.65 10.72 -17.27
N MET A 377 -6.40 12.03 -17.17
CA MET A 377 -7.03 12.92 -16.19
C MET A 377 -7.74 14.06 -16.91
N GLU A 378 -9.03 14.24 -16.65
CA GLU A 378 -9.85 15.33 -17.15
C GLU A 378 -10.42 16.15 -16.00
N MET A 379 -9.57 16.89 -15.32
CA MET A 379 -9.87 17.82 -14.23
C MET A 379 -8.95 19.04 -14.32
N ASP A 380 -9.17 20.06 -13.51
CA ASP A 380 -8.31 21.23 -13.49
C ASP A 380 -6.85 20.89 -13.13
N GLU A 381 -5.93 21.76 -13.57
CA GLU A 381 -4.49 21.51 -13.43
C GLU A 381 -4.06 21.41 -11.96
N ALA A 382 -4.68 22.19 -11.07
CA ALA A 382 -4.38 22.15 -9.66
C ALA A 382 -4.76 20.79 -9.03
N ALA A 383 -5.94 20.25 -9.37
CA ALA A 383 -6.37 18.92 -8.92
C ALA A 383 -5.50 17.80 -9.50
N GLN A 384 -5.06 17.93 -10.76
CA GLN A 384 -4.13 16.99 -11.36
C GLN A 384 -2.79 16.99 -10.60
N GLN A 385 -2.26 18.16 -10.28
CA GLN A 385 -0.99 18.29 -9.56
C GLN A 385 -1.12 17.74 -8.13
N GLU A 386 -2.22 18.05 -7.44
CA GLU A 386 -2.50 17.50 -6.10
C GLU A 386 -2.55 15.96 -6.11
N MET A 387 -3.22 15.37 -7.10
CA MET A 387 -3.29 13.91 -7.26
C MET A 387 -1.91 13.30 -7.57
N ARG A 388 -1.11 13.93 -8.44
CA ARG A 388 0.25 13.47 -8.73
C ARG A 388 1.16 13.53 -7.52
N ASN A 389 1.09 14.60 -6.73
CA ASN A 389 1.88 14.76 -5.51
C ASN A 389 1.54 13.72 -4.43
N SER A 390 0.30 13.22 -4.45
CA SER A 390 -0.19 12.17 -3.53
C SER A 390 -0.36 10.81 -4.21
N ALA A 391 0.22 10.61 -5.39
CA ALA A 391 -0.01 9.42 -6.22
C ALA A 391 0.09 8.09 -5.47
N PRO A 392 1.15 7.79 -4.70
CA PRO A 392 1.22 6.52 -3.96
C PRO A 392 0.07 6.33 -2.97
N GLN A 393 -0.48 7.42 -2.41
CA GLN A 393 -1.57 7.36 -1.44
C GLN A 393 -2.95 7.13 -2.09
N THR A 394 -3.05 7.24 -3.41
CA THR A 394 -4.33 7.16 -4.14
C THR A 394 -4.68 5.75 -4.62
N ALA A 395 -3.77 4.79 -4.47
CA ALA A 395 -3.89 3.46 -5.05
C ALA A 395 -5.20 2.76 -4.67
N ILE A 396 -5.56 2.74 -3.39
CA ILE A 396 -6.80 2.11 -2.92
C ILE A 396 -8.02 2.84 -3.51
N ALA A 397 -8.12 4.17 -3.37
CA ALA A 397 -9.25 4.93 -3.90
C ALA A 397 -9.42 4.77 -5.42
N LEU A 398 -8.30 4.73 -6.16
CA LEU A 398 -8.29 4.48 -7.60
C LEU A 398 -8.81 3.07 -7.92
N GLY A 399 -8.33 2.07 -7.21
CA GLY A 399 -8.75 0.68 -7.37
C GLY A 399 -10.23 0.46 -7.06
N LEU A 400 -10.76 1.13 -6.03
CA LEU A 400 -12.19 1.14 -5.72
C LEU A 400 -13.00 1.77 -6.86
N ALA A 401 -12.57 2.92 -7.39
CA ALA A 401 -13.23 3.56 -8.52
C ALA A 401 -13.19 2.69 -9.79
N SER A 402 -12.14 1.87 -9.96
CA SER A 402 -11.98 0.97 -11.10
C SER A 402 -13.00 -0.16 -11.16
N ARG A 403 -13.78 -0.38 -10.07
CA ARG A 403 -14.91 -1.33 -10.06
C ARG A 403 -15.99 -0.99 -11.09
N ILE A 404 -16.00 0.24 -11.63
CA ILE A 404 -16.85 0.64 -12.78
C ILE A 404 -16.70 -0.29 -13.98
N ARG A 405 -15.58 -1.01 -14.12
CA ARG A 405 -15.33 -1.99 -15.19
C ARG A 405 -16.13 -3.28 -15.03
N LYS A 406 -16.48 -3.60 -13.78
CA LYS A 406 -17.12 -4.87 -13.38
C LYS A 406 -18.62 -4.69 -13.06
N ASP A 407 -19.16 -3.48 -13.24
CA ASP A 407 -20.52 -3.06 -12.92
C ASP A 407 -21.52 -3.24 -14.11
#